data_78337b14ee5f4e8f8007357ae5282c4b
#
_entry.id   78337b14ee5f4e8f8007357ae5282c4b
#
_cell.length_a   1.000
_cell.length_b   1.000
_cell.length_c   1.000
_cell.angle_alpha   90.00
_cell.angle_beta   90.00
_cell.angle_gamma   90.00
#
_symmetry.space_group_name_H-M   'P 1'
#
loop_
_entity.id
_entity.type
_entity.pdbx_description
1 polymer ?
#
loop_
_entity_poly.entity_id
_entity_poly.type
_entity_poly.pdbx_seq_one_letter_code
_entity_poly.pdbx_strand_id
1 'polypeptide(L)'
;MRPNQYITRLILLGTAVTASSCMMGPDFKPVDMPMPAAFRGAGASTESIADLPWWKVFKNKDLQDLLTDTYNNNRDLKAAMARVEKARQYITVTEAPLFPWAANYTSGNIVQTTGTTLTPGMIDGGISWELDIWGKTRRLTEAARADYLASEEGQRALMLSLLRQVADSY
;
A
#
# COMPACT_ATOMS: atom_id res chain seq x y z
N MET A 1 22.07 22.94 -46.30
CA MET A 1 21.63 22.34 -44.99
C MET A 1 22.53 22.91 -43.91
N ARG A 2 21.96 23.58 -42.90
CA ARG A 2 22.74 24.34 -41.91
C ARG A 2 23.30 23.36 -40.83
N PRO A 3 24.64 23.30 -40.66
CA PRO A 3 25.27 22.35 -39.71
C PRO A 3 24.79 22.49 -38.28
N ASN A 4 24.24 23.64 -37.92
CA ASN A 4 23.74 23.93 -36.57
C ASN A 4 22.50 23.12 -36.18
N GLN A 5 21.69 22.67 -37.13
CA GLN A 5 20.48 21.92 -36.82
C GLN A 5 20.75 20.48 -36.37
N TYR A 6 21.83 19.87 -36.83
CA TYR A 6 22.21 18.53 -36.41
C TYR A 6 22.79 18.52 -35.00
N ILE A 7 23.58 19.53 -34.69
CA ILE A 7 24.16 19.70 -33.33
C ILE A 7 23.02 19.92 -32.31
N THR A 8 22.05 20.80 -32.62
CA THR A 8 20.89 21.05 -31.75
C THR A 8 20.03 19.80 -31.57
N ARG A 9 19.80 19.02 -32.61
CA ARG A 9 19.04 17.75 -32.56
C ARG A 9 19.82 16.68 -31.75
N LEU A 10 21.13 16.60 -31.91
CA LEU A 10 21.97 15.67 -31.13
C LEU A 10 21.97 16.00 -29.63
N ILE A 11 22.05 17.29 -29.29
CA ILE A 11 21.96 17.77 -27.91
C ILE A 11 20.59 17.49 -27.33
N LEU A 12 19.50 17.74 -28.07
CA LEU A 12 18.13 17.43 -27.66
C LEU A 12 17.90 15.93 -27.48
N LEU A 13 18.44 15.08 -28.37
CA LEU A 13 18.37 13.63 -28.20
C LEU A 13 19.21 13.16 -27.01
N GLY A 14 20.40 13.72 -26.79
CA GLY A 14 21.26 13.38 -25.67
C GLY A 14 20.62 13.74 -24.32
N THR A 15 19.99 14.91 -24.21
CA THR A 15 19.27 15.31 -23.00
C THR A 15 18.00 14.50 -22.76
N ALA A 16 17.31 14.06 -23.82
CA ALA A 16 16.12 13.20 -23.70
C ALA A 16 16.47 11.79 -23.21
N VAL A 17 17.62 11.24 -23.61
CA VAL A 17 18.08 9.90 -23.18
C VAL A 17 18.56 9.92 -21.73
N THR A 18 19.17 11.00 -21.25
CA THR A 18 19.61 11.10 -19.85
C THR A 18 18.47 11.37 -18.86
N ALA A 19 17.34 11.88 -19.33
CA ALA A 19 16.17 12.14 -18.47
C ALA A 19 15.33 10.89 -18.16
N SER A 20 15.55 9.77 -18.84
CA SER A 20 14.62 8.63 -18.81
C SER A 20 14.89 7.57 -17.74
N SER A 21 15.83 7.74 -16.80
CA SER A 21 16.17 6.62 -15.93
C SER A 21 16.71 6.94 -14.53
N CYS A 22 16.13 7.86 -13.82
CA CYS A 22 16.65 8.13 -12.48
C CYS A 22 15.67 7.78 -11.35
N MET A 23 15.22 6.53 -11.29
CA MET A 23 14.68 6.01 -10.03
C MET A 23 15.85 5.46 -9.21
N MET A 24 16.26 6.18 -8.18
CA MET A 24 17.39 5.77 -7.33
C MET A 24 17.00 4.62 -6.40
N GLY A 25 17.93 3.70 -6.17
CA GLY A 25 17.78 2.56 -5.26
C GLY A 25 17.37 1.26 -5.96
N PRO A 26 17.52 0.11 -5.28
CA PRO A 26 17.12 -1.19 -5.79
C PRO A 26 15.59 -1.34 -5.79
N ASP A 27 15.08 -2.12 -6.75
CA ASP A 27 13.67 -2.51 -6.77
C ASP A 27 13.35 -3.49 -5.63
N PHE A 28 12.13 -3.37 -5.08
CA PHE A 28 11.66 -4.31 -4.07
C PHE A 28 11.63 -5.74 -4.64
N LYS A 29 12.26 -6.64 -3.92
CA LYS A 29 12.18 -8.08 -4.17
C LYS A 29 11.80 -8.77 -2.87
N PRO A 30 10.77 -9.66 -2.87
CA PRO A 30 10.49 -10.49 -1.72
C PRO A 30 11.76 -11.25 -1.30
N VAL A 31 11.95 -11.40 0.00
CA VAL A 31 13.09 -12.17 0.53
C VAL A 31 12.88 -13.63 0.18
N ASP A 32 13.80 -14.20 -0.60
CA ASP A 32 13.84 -15.63 -0.84
C ASP A 32 14.42 -16.32 0.41
N MET A 33 13.54 -16.99 1.15
CA MET A 33 13.97 -17.78 2.30
C MET A 33 14.24 -19.21 1.84
N PRO A 34 15.48 -19.72 1.97
CA PRO A 34 15.79 -21.09 1.63
C PRO A 34 14.99 -22.04 2.55
N MET A 35 13.97 -22.65 1.99
CA MET A 35 13.16 -23.66 2.69
C MET A 35 13.78 -25.04 2.44
N PRO A 36 13.84 -25.91 3.47
CA PRO A 36 14.25 -27.28 3.26
C PRO A 36 13.27 -27.96 2.30
N ALA A 37 13.76 -28.83 1.42
CA ALA A 37 12.95 -29.54 0.42
C ALA A 37 11.82 -30.37 1.04
N ALA A 38 11.97 -30.80 2.31
CA ALA A 38 10.93 -31.46 3.08
C ALA A 38 11.13 -31.19 4.58
N PHE A 39 10.05 -31.03 5.33
CA PHE A 39 10.07 -31.01 6.79
C PHE A 39 10.01 -32.44 7.33
N ARG A 40 10.64 -32.68 8.48
CA ARG A 40 10.53 -33.99 9.17
C ARG A 40 9.06 -34.27 9.50
N GLY A 41 8.54 -35.39 9.03
CA GLY A 41 7.15 -35.81 9.25
C GLY A 41 6.13 -35.17 8.29
N ALA A 42 6.57 -34.39 7.31
CA ALA A 42 5.68 -33.97 6.24
C ALA A 42 5.30 -35.19 5.39
N GLY A 43 3.99 -35.48 5.31
CA GLY A 43 3.43 -36.37 4.30
C GLY A 43 3.63 -35.78 2.90
N ALA A 44 3.34 -36.56 1.86
CA ALA A 44 3.48 -36.17 0.45
C ALA A 44 2.51 -35.03 0.00
N SER A 45 1.91 -34.28 0.93
CA SER A 45 1.04 -33.15 0.62
C SER A 45 1.88 -31.94 0.24
N THR A 46 1.71 -31.45 -0.98
CA THR A 46 2.32 -30.23 -1.51
C THR A 46 1.53 -28.97 -1.13
N GLU A 47 0.36 -29.11 -0.52
CA GLU A 47 -0.48 -27.98 -0.12
C GLU A 47 -0.14 -27.53 1.30
N SER A 48 0.08 -26.23 1.47
CA SER A 48 0.23 -25.60 2.79
C SER A 48 -1.08 -25.71 3.59
N ILE A 49 -1.00 -26.07 4.87
CA ILE A 49 -2.17 -26.03 5.77
C ILE A 49 -2.78 -24.61 5.83
N ALA A 50 -1.97 -23.58 5.62
CA ALA A 50 -2.43 -22.19 5.59
C ALA A 50 -3.37 -21.87 4.42
N ASP A 51 -3.24 -22.61 3.31
CA ASP A 51 -4.05 -22.43 2.10
C ASP A 51 -5.23 -23.40 2.05
N LEU A 52 -5.24 -24.42 2.92
CA LEU A 52 -6.37 -25.34 3.04
C LEU A 52 -7.52 -24.66 3.78
N PRO A 53 -8.75 -24.86 3.32
CA PRO A 53 -9.92 -24.49 4.11
C PRO A 53 -9.86 -25.21 5.46
N TRP A 54 -9.77 -24.47 6.54
CA TRP A 54 -9.63 -25.01 7.92
C TRP A 54 -10.72 -26.03 8.27
N TRP A 55 -11.92 -25.94 7.69
CA TRP A 55 -12.98 -26.93 7.85
C TRP A 55 -12.66 -28.30 7.21
N LYS A 56 -11.69 -28.38 6.33
CA LYS A 56 -11.18 -29.67 5.81
C LYS A 56 -10.12 -30.30 6.68
N VAL A 57 -9.46 -29.51 7.53
CA VAL A 57 -8.39 -29.99 8.41
C VAL A 57 -8.97 -30.73 9.61
N PHE A 58 -10.07 -30.25 10.17
CA PHE A 58 -10.73 -30.83 11.34
C PHE A 58 -12.00 -31.58 10.92
N LYS A 59 -12.14 -32.86 11.35
CA LYS A 59 -13.31 -33.68 11.03
C LYS A 59 -14.44 -33.56 12.04
N ASN A 60 -14.18 -32.98 13.22
CA ASN A 60 -15.17 -32.80 14.27
C ASN A 60 -16.06 -31.60 13.96
N LYS A 61 -17.39 -31.83 13.93
CA LYS A 61 -18.38 -30.80 13.57
C LYS A 61 -18.47 -29.69 14.62
N ASP A 62 -18.44 -30.03 15.91
CA ASP A 62 -18.55 -29.04 16.98
C ASP A 62 -17.36 -28.08 16.96
N LEU A 63 -16.17 -28.62 16.70
CA LEU A 63 -14.95 -27.80 16.51
C LEU A 63 -15.06 -26.91 15.24
N GLN A 64 -15.60 -27.43 14.16
CA GLN A 64 -15.84 -26.65 12.93
C GLN A 64 -16.80 -25.46 13.18
N ASP A 65 -17.84 -25.70 13.96
CA ASP A 65 -18.84 -24.66 14.30
C ASP A 65 -18.18 -23.57 15.18
N LEU A 66 -17.38 -23.94 16.18
CA LEU A 66 -16.61 -23.01 17.02
C LEU A 66 -15.58 -22.18 16.20
N LEU A 67 -14.89 -22.84 15.27
CA LEU A 67 -13.92 -22.18 14.39
C LEU A 67 -14.63 -21.19 13.45
N THR A 68 -15.82 -21.57 12.94
CA THR A 68 -16.64 -20.70 12.09
C THR A 68 -17.14 -19.47 12.86
N ASP A 69 -17.60 -19.68 14.08
CA ASP A 69 -18.02 -18.58 14.94
C ASP A 69 -16.86 -17.64 15.27
N THR A 70 -15.70 -18.20 15.61
CA THR A 70 -14.47 -17.43 15.84
C THR A 70 -14.10 -16.60 14.60
N TYR A 71 -14.09 -17.21 13.41
CA TYR A 71 -13.77 -16.51 12.18
C TYR A 71 -14.71 -15.31 11.93
N ASN A 72 -16.02 -15.51 12.11
CA ASN A 72 -17.03 -14.50 11.81
C ASN A 72 -17.09 -13.39 12.86
N ASN A 73 -16.82 -13.70 14.12
CA ASN A 73 -17.11 -12.83 15.25
C ASN A 73 -15.87 -12.30 15.97
N ASN A 74 -14.68 -12.85 15.72
CA ASN A 74 -13.45 -12.39 16.36
C ASN A 74 -13.14 -10.94 15.99
N ARG A 75 -12.93 -10.10 17.01
CA ARG A 75 -12.66 -8.68 16.85
C ARG A 75 -11.24 -8.40 16.38
N ASP A 76 -10.29 -9.23 16.76
CA ASP A 76 -8.89 -9.07 16.35
C ASP A 76 -8.73 -9.38 14.86
N LEU A 77 -9.46 -10.39 14.35
CA LEU A 77 -9.48 -10.69 12.92
C LEU A 77 -10.12 -9.54 12.13
N LYS A 78 -11.25 -8.98 12.61
CA LYS A 78 -11.87 -7.79 11.99
C LYS A 78 -10.93 -6.59 12.00
N ALA A 79 -10.19 -6.38 13.09
CA ALA A 79 -9.19 -5.32 13.17
C ALA A 79 -8.00 -5.56 12.20
N ALA A 80 -7.56 -6.81 12.03
CA ALA A 80 -6.52 -7.15 11.05
C ALA A 80 -7.00 -6.89 9.62
N MET A 81 -8.22 -7.28 9.27
CA MET A 81 -8.82 -6.98 7.96
C MET A 81 -8.88 -5.47 7.70
N ALA A 82 -9.28 -4.68 8.69
CA ALA A 82 -9.30 -3.22 8.58
C ALA A 82 -7.89 -2.62 8.41
N ARG A 83 -6.86 -3.22 9.02
CA ARG A 83 -5.45 -2.80 8.84
C ARG A 83 -4.96 -3.09 7.42
N VAL A 84 -5.33 -4.23 6.84
CA VAL A 84 -5.03 -4.57 5.44
C VAL A 84 -5.68 -3.55 4.50
N GLU A 85 -6.96 -3.23 4.70
CA GLU A 85 -7.64 -2.23 3.88
C GLU A 85 -7.03 -0.84 4.05
N LYS A 86 -6.65 -0.44 5.27
CA LYS A 86 -5.90 0.79 5.52
C LYS A 86 -4.58 0.82 4.75
N ALA A 87 -3.80 -0.26 4.78
CA ALA A 87 -2.53 -0.34 4.06
C ALA A 87 -2.75 -0.24 2.55
N ARG A 88 -3.81 -0.86 2.03
CA ARG A 88 -4.21 -0.75 0.63
C ARG A 88 -4.52 0.69 0.22
N GLN A 89 -5.32 1.39 1.02
CA GLN A 89 -5.67 2.79 0.74
C GLN A 89 -4.46 3.73 0.88
N TYR A 90 -3.49 3.38 1.72
CA TYR A 90 -2.28 4.16 1.91
C TYR A 90 -1.41 4.20 0.64
N ILE A 91 -1.48 3.20 -0.23
CA ILE A 91 -0.84 3.23 -1.56
C ILE A 91 -1.32 4.45 -2.35
N THR A 92 -2.64 4.69 -2.40
CA THR A 92 -3.23 5.83 -3.10
C THR A 92 -2.77 7.17 -2.49
N VAL A 93 -2.63 7.24 -1.16
CA VAL A 93 -2.11 8.43 -0.47
C VAL A 93 -0.66 8.71 -0.86
N THR A 94 0.16 7.67 -0.97
CA THR A 94 1.58 7.82 -1.38
C THR A 94 1.74 8.11 -2.87
N GLU A 95 0.79 7.71 -3.70
CA GLU A 95 0.75 8.02 -5.14
C GLU A 95 0.24 9.44 -5.43
N ALA A 96 -0.55 10.02 -4.55
CA ALA A 96 -1.19 11.32 -4.78
C ALA A 96 -0.23 12.44 -5.18
N PRO A 97 0.99 12.59 -4.62
CA PRO A 97 1.94 13.63 -5.02
C PRO A 97 2.47 13.48 -6.46
N LEU A 98 2.27 12.33 -7.12
CA LEU A 98 2.63 12.15 -8.53
C LEU A 98 1.71 12.95 -9.47
N PHE A 99 0.57 13.39 -8.98
CA PHE A 99 -0.42 14.12 -9.77
C PHE A 99 -0.47 15.60 -9.37
N PRO A 100 -0.80 16.49 -10.30
CA PRO A 100 -1.04 17.89 -9.97
C PRO A 100 -2.24 18.02 -9.03
N TRP A 101 -2.13 18.88 -8.03
CA TRP A 101 -3.23 19.18 -7.13
C TRP A 101 -3.62 20.66 -7.19
N ALA A 102 -4.90 20.94 -7.06
CA ALA A 102 -5.43 22.26 -7.02
C ALA A 102 -5.93 22.59 -5.60
N ALA A 103 -5.53 23.72 -5.08
CA ALA A 103 -6.02 24.22 -3.81
C ALA A 103 -6.71 25.57 -4.00
N ASN A 104 -7.86 25.71 -3.37
CA ASN A 104 -8.53 27.00 -3.23
C ASN A 104 -8.34 27.46 -1.79
N TYR A 105 -7.73 28.63 -1.64
CA TYR A 105 -7.58 29.28 -0.35
C TYR A 105 -8.60 30.41 -0.27
N THR A 106 -9.59 30.26 0.61
CA THR A 106 -10.50 31.36 0.95
C THR A 106 -9.96 32.02 2.22
N SER A 107 -9.33 33.17 2.08
CA SER A 107 -8.91 33.97 3.22
C SER A 107 -10.02 34.97 3.55
N GLY A 108 -10.85 34.62 4.52
CA GLY A 108 -11.86 35.51 5.10
C GLY A 108 -11.38 36.06 6.43
N ASN A 109 -10.91 37.28 6.49
CA ASN A 109 -10.69 37.98 7.75
C ASN A 109 -12.02 38.61 8.18
N ILE A 110 -12.74 38.01 9.11
CA ILE A 110 -13.91 38.63 9.73
C ILE A 110 -13.38 39.65 10.78
N VAL A 111 -13.15 40.84 10.37
CA VAL A 111 -12.93 41.97 11.31
C VAL A 111 -14.32 42.43 11.76
N GLN A 112 -14.72 42.00 12.95
CA GLN A 112 -15.93 42.46 13.61
C GLN A 112 -15.64 43.82 14.24
N THR A 113 -15.86 44.85 13.47
CA THR A 113 -15.94 46.22 13.97
C THR A 113 -17.43 46.66 13.96
N THR A 114 -17.89 47.30 15.01
CA THR A 114 -19.25 47.85 15.15
C THR A 114 -19.62 48.77 13.98
N GLY A 115 -20.08 48.15 12.89
CA GLY A 115 -20.44 48.80 11.63
C GLY A 115 -20.14 47.85 10.49
N THR A 116 -21.16 47.33 9.89
CA THR A 116 -21.13 46.32 8.85
C THR A 116 -20.21 46.69 7.69
N THR A 117 -18.99 46.17 7.66
CA THR A 117 -18.17 46.20 6.45
C THR A 117 -17.81 44.75 6.15
N LEU A 118 -18.51 44.18 5.20
CA LEU A 118 -18.14 42.91 4.59
C LEU A 118 -16.85 43.13 3.78
N THR A 119 -15.73 42.75 4.31
CA THR A 119 -14.50 42.68 3.51
C THR A 119 -14.66 41.47 2.56
N PRO A 120 -14.64 41.68 1.24
CA PRO A 120 -14.72 40.55 0.31
C PRO A 120 -13.53 39.64 0.56
N GLY A 121 -13.82 38.38 0.93
CA GLY A 121 -12.79 37.38 1.06
C GLY A 121 -12.13 37.17 -0.30
N MET A 122 -10.81 37.21 -0.34
CA MET A 122 -10.07 36.82 -1.54
C MET A 122 -10.18 35.31 -1.70
N ILE A 123 -10.66 34.88 -2.86
CA ILE A 123 -10.56 33.48 -3.29
C ILE A 123 -9.30 33.41 -4.12
N ASP A 124 -8.27 32.78 -3.57
CA ASP A 124 -7.03 32.50 -4.29
C ASP A 124 -7.00 31.02 -4.64
N GLY A 125 -6.71 30.71 -5.89
CA GLY A 125 -6.62 29.34 -6.39
C GLY A 125 -5.24 29.09 -6.97
N GLY A 126 -4.60 28.01 -6.55
CA GLY A 126 -3.30 27.59 -7.06
C GLY A 126 -3.30 26.15 -7.52
N ILE A 127 -2.53 25.86 -8.58
CA ILE A 127 -2.19 24.51 -8.99
C ILE A 127 -0.72 24.29 -8.62
N SER A 128 -0.44 23.21 -7.89
CA SER A 128 0.93 22.80 -7.55
C SER A 128 1.18 21.39 -8.01
N TRP A 129 2.38 21.15 -8.51
CA TRP A 129 2.84 19.83 -8.92
C TRP A 129 4.34 19.73 -8.74
N GLU A 130 4.77 18.70 -8.01
CA GLU A 130 6.18 18.38 -7.81
C GLU A 130 6.55 17.24 -8.76
N LEU A 131 7.48 17.52 -9.69
CA LEU A 131 7.97 16.50 -10.60
C LEU A 131 8.88 15.52 -9.86
N ASP A 132 8.52 14.25 -9.86
CA ASP A 132 9.29 13.18 -9.21
C ASP A 132 10.45 12.70 -10.11
N ILE A 133 11.40 13.61 -10.39
CA ILE A 133 12.55 13.35 -11.29
C ILE A 133 13.41 12.22 -10.73
N TRP A 134 13.66 12.24 -9.43
CA TRP A 134 14.55 11.29 -8.74
C TRP A 134 13.84 10.02 -8.24
N GLY A 135 12.55 9.90 -8.43
CA GLY A 135 11.76 8.73 -8.07
C GLY A 135 11.48 8.58 -6.58
N LYS A 136 11.57 9.63 -5.78
CA LYS A 136 11.26 9.61 -4.34
C LYS A 136 9.85 9.10 -4.07
N THR A 137 8.86 9.70 -4.71
CA THR A 137 7.45 9.35 -4.52
C THR A 137 7.15 7.95 -5.06
N ARG A 138 7.72 7.59 -6.20
CA ARG A 138 7.61 6.23 -6.75
C ARG A 138 8.20 5.19 -5.80
N ARG A 139 9.33 5.45 -5.14
CA ARG A 139 9.93 4.54 -4.13
C ARG A 139 9.08 4.47 -2.86
N LEU A 140 8.49 5.58 -2.42
CA LEU A 140 7.54 5.56 -1.29
C LEU A 140 6.29 4.73 -1.61
N THR A 141 5.78 4.81 -2.84
CA THR A 141 4.67 4.00 -3.30
C THR A 141 5.02 2.51 -3.36
N GLU A 142 6.24 2.18 -3.84
CA GLU A 142 6.74 0.81 -3.84
C GLU A 142 6.86 0.24 -2.42
N ALA A 143 7.38 1.04 -1.47
CA ALA A 143 7.41 0.67 -0.06
C ALA A 143 5.99 0.45 0.51
N ALA A 144 5.04 1.34 0.21
CA ALA A 144 3.66 1.18 0.65
C ALA A 144 2.98 -0.08 0.08
N ARG A 145 3.33 -0.48 -1.15
CA ARG A 145 2.88 -1.77 -1.72
C ARG A 145 3.48 -2.97 -1.00
N ALA A 146 4.75 -2.91 -0.61
CA ALA A 146 5.38 -3.94 0.18
C ALA A 146 4.75 -4.04 1.59
N ASP A 147 4.43 -2.92 2.23
CA ASP A 147 3.73 -2.87 3.51
C ASP A 147 2.31 -3.45 3.42
N TYR A 148 1.61 -3.20 2.31
CA TYR A 148 0.32 -3.83 2.04
C TYR A 148 0.44 -5.36 1.99
N LEU A 149 1.40 -5.90 1.21
CA LEU A 149 1.65 -7.35 1.15
C LEU A 149 2.02 -7.92 2.52
N ALA A 150 2.87 -7.23 3.27
CA ALA A 150 3.21 -7.64 4.64
C ALA A 150 1.99 -7.66 5.57
N SER A 151 1.05 -6.73 5.41
CA SER A 151 -0.19 -6.69 6.21
C SER A 151 -1.14 -7.86 5.87
N GLU A 152 -1.19 -8.30 4.61
CA GLU A 152 -1.95 -9.49 4.20
C GLU A 152 -1.38 -10.77 4.84
N GLU A 153 -0.06 -10.94 4.83
CA GLU A 153 0.59 -12.08 5.49
C GLU A 153 0.41 -12.02 7.02
N GLY A 154 0.45 -10.82 7.60
CA GLY A 154 0.15 -10.61 9.02
C GLY A 154 -1.28 -11.02 9.40
N GLN A 155 -2.26 -10.77 8.54
CA GLN A 155 -3.64 -11.23 8.72
C GLN A 155 -3.73 -12.77 8.65
N ARG A 156 -3.04 -13.41 7.70
CA ARG A 156 -2.98 -14.88 7.60
C ARG A 156 -2.36 -15.51 8.84
N ALA A 157 -1.26 -14.94 9.33
CA ALA A 157 -0.59 -15.40 10.54
C ALA A 157 -1.50 -15.31 11.78
N LEU A 158 -2.24 -14.19 11.91
CA LEU A 158 -3.22 -14.03 12.99
C LEU A 158 -4.33 -15.07 12.90
N MET A 159 -4.88 -15.31 11.72
CA MET A 159 -5.92 -16.30 11.49
C MET A 159 -5.44 -17.70 11.92
N LEU A 160 -4.24 -18.11 11.52
CA LEU A 160 -3.66 -19.41 11.93
C LEU A 160 -3.47 -19.49 13.46
N SER A 161 -3.03 -18.40 14.09
CA SER A 161 -2.89 -18.32 15.55
C SER A 161 -4.23 -18.50 16.28
N LEU A 162 -5.28 -17.86 15.78
CA LEU A 162 -6.64 -17.96 16.34
C LEU A 162 -7.20 -19.37 16.18
N LEU A 163 -7.05 -19.98 14.99
CA LEU A 163 -7.48 -21.36 14.74
C LEU A 163 -6.76 -22.33 15.69
N ARG A 164 -5.45 -22.15 15.89
CA ARG A 164 -4.68 -22.95 16.84
C ARG A 164 -5.19 -22.78 18.28
N GLN A 165 -5.43 -21.54 18.73
CA GLN A 165 -5.94 -21.26 20.08
C GLN A 165 -7.28 -21.93 20.35
N VAL A 166 -8.21 -21.89 19.39
CA VAL A 166 -9.50 -22.58 19.51
C VAL A 166 -9.32 -24.08 19.57
N ALA A 167 -8.48 -24.65 18.69
CA ALA A 167 -8.23 -26.10 18.70
C ALA A 167 -7.52 -26.57 19.97
N ASP A 168 -6.60 -25.79 20.53
CA ASP A 168 -5.89 -26.10 21.78
C ASP A 168 -6.81 -26.00 23.03
N SER A 169 -7.87 -25.20 22.95
CA SER A 169 -8.84 -25.01 24.03
C SER A 169 -10.01 -25.98 24.01
N TYR A 170 -10.25 -26.64 22.87
CA TYR A 170 -11.30 -27.62 22.69
C TYR A 170 -10.89 -28.98 23.22
#